data_9044230374ea432f91f20191c2d93370
#
_entry.id   9044230374ea432f91f20191c2d93370
#
_cell.length_a   1.000
_cell.length_b   1.000
_cell.length_c   1.000
_cell.angle_alpha   90.00
_cell.angle_beta   90.00
_cell.angle_gamma   90.00
#
_symmetry.space_group_name_H-M   'P 1'
#
loop_
_entity.id
_entity.type
_entity.pdbx_description
1 polymer ?
#
loop_
_entity_poly.entity_id
_entity_poly.type
_entity_poly.pdbx_seq_one_letter_code
_entity_poly.pdbx_strand_id
1 'polypeptide(L)'
;MAAFPENTSMALFCDFENVALGVRDAQYDKFDIKPILERLLLKGSIVVKKAYCDWDRYKGFKATMHEANFELIEIPHVRQSGKNSADIRLVVDALDLCYTKSHVNTFVIISGDSDFSPLVSKLRENAKQVIGVGVKQSTSDLLIANCDEFIFYDDLVREHHRGGAKRDSHEASPAPRRHADDDRRRREELETRRSQAIDIAVQTFDALVSERGDSGKIWASVLKEAIKRRKPDFSESYYGFRAFGNLLEEAQARGLLEFGRDDKSGAYVFRASIPTAPLDLSSPAPEQVASSQTAETITAPAPPPPQETRRKGRGARKAAPSVAGKAAVDVPHVAPPAAEPLSETPPPQDDSAPAARKPATRSRRARQPSRKPEGV
;
A
#
# COMPACT_ATOMS: atom_id res chain seq x y z
N MET A 1 5.72 -14.45 -7.71
CA MET A 1 6.03 -13.14 -7.13
C MET A 1 5.49 -12.11 -8.08
N ALA A 2 4.56 -11.23 -7.67
CA ALA A 2 4.28 -10.04 -8.46
C ALA A 2 5.60 -9.29 -8.56
N ALA A 3 6.14 -9.18 -9.77
CA ALA A 3 7.36 -8.42 -10.00
C ALA A 3 7.01 -6.96 -9.70
N PHE A 4 7.58 -6.41 -8.63
CA PHE A 4 7.72 -4.97 -8.56
C PHE A 4 8.42 -4.56 -9.85
N PRO A 5 7.99 -3.48 -10.51
CA PRO A 5 8.71 -2.99 -11.67
C PRO A 5 10.20 -2.87 -11.27
N GLU A 6 11.08 -3.40 -12.09
CA GLU A 6 12.53 -3.53 -11.81
C GLU A 6 13.20 -2.22 -11.37
N ASN A 7 12.46 -1.12 -11.31
CA ASN A 7 12.94 0.22 -10.99
C ASN A 7 11.99 1.00 -10.06
N THR A 8 11.63 0.41 -8.91
CA THR A 8 10.84 1.12 -7.91
C THR A 8 11.71 2.12 -7.15
N SER A 9 11.45 3.43 -7.36
CA SER A 9 12.10 4.54 -6.65
C SER A 9 11.11 5.15 -5.66
N MET A 10 11.44 5.11 -4.37
CA MET A 10 10.56 5.51 -3.29
C MET A 10 10.97 6.82 -2.64
N ALA A 11 9.98 7.67 -2.34
CA ALA A 11 10.13 8.83 -1.46
C ALA A 11 9.31 8.62 -0.19
N LEU A 12 9.94 8.80 0.96
CA LEU A 12 9.35 8.62 2.29
C LEU A 12 9.05 9.96 2.93
N PHE A 13 7.83 10.11 3.41
CA PHE A 13 7.32 11.27 4.15
C PHE A 13 6.77 10.79 5.48
N CYS A 14 7.42 11.18 6.58
CA CYS A 14 7.09 10.73 7.91
C CYS A 14 6.51 11.88 8.74
N ASP A 15 5.26 11.78 9.10
CA ASP A 15 4.65 12.53 10.18
C ASP A 15 5.08 11.90 11.51
N PHE A 16 6.20 12.39 12.02
CA PHE A 16 6.88 11.75 13.14
C PHE A 16 6.08 11.85 14.43
N GLU A 17 5.38 12.96 14.66
CA GLU A 17 4.59 13.16 15.87
C GLU A 17 3.45 12.15 15.98
N ASN A 18 2.69 11.96 14.89
CA ASN A 18 1.59 11.00 14.84
C ASN A 18 2.07 9.58 15.14
N VAL A 19 3.13 9.15 14.46
CA VAL A 19 3.66 7.78 14.63
C VAL A 19 4.25 7.56 16.02
N ALA A 20 5.00 8.54 16.55
CA ALA A 20 5.59 8.44 17.89
C ALA A 20 4.51 8.37 18.98
N LEU A 21 3.41 9.11 18.83
CA LEU A 21 2.24 9.03 19.70
C LEU A 21 1.55 7.67 19.58
N GLY A 22 1.30 7.20 18.36
CA GLY A 22 0.68 5.89 18.12
C GLY A 22 1.48 4.73 18.71
N VAL A 23 2.81 4.75 18.58
CA VAL A 23 3.71 3.74 19.16
C VAL A 23 3.63 3.74 20.68
N ARG A 24 3.62 4.93 21.30
CA ARG A 24 3.46 5.07 22.75
C ARG A 24 2.10 4.54 23.23
N ASP A 25 1.02 4.91 22.52
CA ASP A 25 -0.34 4.52 22.89
C ASP A 25 -0.57 3.01 22.70
N ALA A 26 0.14 2.39 21.74
CA ALA A 26 0.20 0.94 21.55
C ALA A 26 1.13 0.23 22.55
N GLN A 27 1.70 0.97 23.52
CA GLN A 27 2.56 0.45 24.59
C GLN A 27 3.88 -0.21 24.10
N TYR A 28 4.41 0.24 22.96
CA TYR A 28 5.78 -0.09 22.56
C TYR A 28 6.77 0.86 23.27
N ASP A 29 7.93 0.35 23.62
CA ASP A 29 8.96 1.10 24.38
C ASP A 29 9.40 2.36 23.63
N LYS A 30 9.73 2.24 22.35
CA LYS A 30 10.24 3.33 21.52
C LYS A 30 10.01 3.04 20.05
N PHE A 31 9.69 4.10 19.30
CA PHE A 31 9.65 4.01 17.85
C PHE A 31 11.05 3.74 17.26
N ASP A 32 11.15 2.75 16.38
CA ASP A 32 12.34 2.45 15.60
C ASP A 32 12.00 2.43 14.11
N ILE A 33 12.69 3.27 13.35
CA ILE A 33 12.49 3.40 11.90
C ILE A 33 13.12 2.24 11.11
N LYS A 34 14.08 1.50 11.68
CA LYS A 34 14.85 0.46 10.98
C LYS A 34 13.98 -0.66 10.39
N PRO A 35 13.03 -1.26 11.14
CA PRO A 35 12.16 -2.30 10.58
C PRO A 35 11.34 -1.82 9.37
N ILE A 36 10.92 -0.55 9.37
CA ILE A 36 10.20 0.05 8.24
C ILE A 36 11.12 0.13 7.03
N LEU A 37 12.33 0.67 7.20
CA LEU A 37 13.30 0.79 6.11
C LEU A 37 13.70 -0.58 5.54
N GLU A 38 13.97 -1.57 6.37
CA GLU A 38 14.27 -2.93 5.96
C GLU A 38 13.13 -3.52 5.11
N ARG A 39 11.88 -3.33 5.53
CA ARG A 39 10.71 -3.80 4.78
C ARG A 39 10.56 -3.11 3.43
N LEU A 40 10.79 -1.80 3.38
CA LEU A 40 10.69 -1.01 2.15
C LEU A 40 11.82 -1.30 1.17
N LEU A 41 13.04 -1.51 1.66
CA LEU A 41 14.20 -1.88 0.82
C LEU A 41 14.01 -3.21 0.08
N LEU A 42 13.16 -4.11 0.58
CA LEU A 42 12.77 -5.33 -0.15
C LEU A 42 11.87 -5.04 -1.37
N LYS A 43 11.32 -3.82 -1.47
CA LYS A 43 10.39 -3.42 -2.54
C LYS A 43 11.06 -2.56 -3.60
N GLY A 44 12.11 -1.84 -3.26
CA GLY A 44 12.82 -0.96 -4.18
C GLY A 44 13.81 -0.03 -3.50
N SER A 45 14.33 0.93 -4.24
CA SER A 45 15.31 1.91 -3.76
C SER A 45 14.62 3.09 -3.09
N ILE A 46 15.14 3.53 -1.96
CA ILE A 46 14.66 4.71 -1.24
C ILE A 46 15.57 5.89 -1.62
N VAL A 47 15.02 6.89 -2.30
CA VAL A 47 15.79 8.03 -2.83
C VAL A 47 15.57 9.32 -2.05
N VAL A 48 14.45 9.45 -1.35
CA VAL A 48 14.12 10.62 -0.50
C VAL A 48 13.58 10.13 0.83
N LYS A 49 14.02 10.75 1.92
CA LYS A 49 13.52 10.49 3.27
C LYS A 49 13.37 11.81 4.02
N LYS A 50 12.14 12.20 4.33
CA LYS A 50 11.81 13.43 5.06
C LYS A 50 10.95 13.11 6.28
N ALA A 51 11.20 13.77 7.41
CA ALA A 51 10.43 13.61 8.63
C ALA A 51 10.10 14.97 9.24
N TYR A 52 8.85 15.15 9.60
CA TYR A 52 8.22 16.40 10.01
C TYR A 52 7.76 16.31 11.44
N CYS A 53 8.22 17.19 12.30
CA CYS A 53 7.65 17.43 13.64
C CYS A 53 8.34 18.62 14.32
N ASP A 54 7.90 18.94 15.54
CA ASP A 54 8.66 19.78 16.50
C ASP A 54 9.81 18.93 17.10
N TRP A 55 10.96 18.96 16.45
CA TRP A 55 12.14 18.18 16.85
C TRP A 55 12.71 18.59 18.19
N ASP A 56 12.33 19.75 18.73
CA ASP A 56 12.72 20.13 20.10
C ASP A 56 11.99 19.31 21.16
N ARG A 57 10.78 18.89 20.88
CA ARG A 57 10.01 17.94 21.71
C ARG A 57 10.52 16.51 21.60
N TYR A 58 11.04 16.13 20.42
CA TYR A 58 11.46 14.77 20.08
C TYR A 58 12.99 14.63 19.97
N LYS A 59 13.77 15.41 20.74
CA LYS A 59 15.26 15.43 20.70
C LYS A 59 15.90 14.05 20.79
N GLY A 60 15.32 13.14 21.56
CA GLY A 60 15.84 11.79 21.76
C GLY A 60 15.81 10.90 20.51
N PHE A 61 15.11 11.33 19.45
CA PHE A 61 15.01 10.60 18.19
C PHE A 61 15.85 11.20 17.07
N LYS A 62 16.34 12.46 17.22
CA LYS A 62 17.14 13.15 16.19
C LYS A 62 18.31 12.30 15.70
N ALA A 63 19.09 11.74 16.63
CA ALA A 63 20.26 10.92 16.27
C ALA A 63 19.86 9.69 15.43
N THR A 64 18.87 8.93 15.86
CA THR A 64 18.41 7.72 15.15
C THR A 64 17.88 8.04 13.75
N MET A 65 17.13 9.14 13.61
CA MET A 65 16.60 9.57 12.32
C MET A 65 17.71 10.09 11.38
N HIS A 66 18.72 10.80 11.91
CA HIS A 66 19.92 11.19 11.16
C HIS A 66 20.75 9.98 10.71
N GLU A 67 20.97 9.00 11.58
CA GLU A 67 21.64 7.75 11.23
C GLU A 67 20.90 7.01 10.09
N ALA A 68 19.58 7.12 10.06
CA ALA A 68 18.74 6.58 9.00
C ALA A 68 18.71 7.47 7.74
N ASN A 69 19.47 8.58 7.72
CA ASN A 69 19.55 9.58 6.64
C ASN A 69 18.20 10.24 6.32
N PHE A 70 17.41 10.58 7.33
CA PHE A 70 16.23 11.43 7.16
C PHE A 70 16.61 12.91 7.19
N GLU A 71 16.05 13.68 6.25
CA GLU A 71 15.99 15.13 6.34
C GLU A 71 14.95 15.50 7.41
N LEU A 72 15.41 16.17 8.48
CA LEU A 72 14.55 16.56 9.60
C LEU A 72 14.00 17.95 9.36
N ILE A 73 12.70 18.03 9.05
CA ILE A 73 11.99 19.29 8.82
C ILE A 73 11.47 19.79 10.16
N GLU A 74 12.04 20.89 10.65
CA GLU A 74 11.61 21.52 11.90
C GLU A 74 10.31 22.27 11.70
N ILE A 75 9.30 21.95 12.50
CA ILE A 75 8.00 22.63 12.54
C ILE A 75 7.78 23.13 13.96
N PRO A 76 8.08 24.39 14.25
CA PRO A 76 7.93 24.92 15.61
C PRO A 76 6.46 24.94 16.03
N HIS A 77 6.22 24.51 17.26
CA HIS A 77 4.88 24.49 17.84
C HIS A 77 4.41 25.92 18.18
N VAL A 78 3.56 26.49 17.35
CA VAL A 78 2.96 27.81 17.59
C VAL A 78 1.63 27.63 18.31
N ARG A 79 1.52 28.13 19.54
CA ARG A 79 0.41 27.89 20.47
C ARG A 79 -1.00 28.28 19.93
N GLN A 80 -1.12 29.07 18.87
CA GLN A 80 -2.41 29.60 18.42
C GLN A 80 -2.88 29.19 17.02
N SER A 81 -2.02 28.66 16.13
CA SER A 81 -2.48 28.28 14.77
C SER A 81 -1.71 27.11 14.13
N GLY A 82 -0.85 26.43 14.87
CA GLY A 82 0.14 25.54 14.29
C GLY A 82 -0.16 24.05 14.34
N LYS A 83 -1.37 23.61 14.71
CA LYS A 83 -1.64 22.18 14.92
C LYS A 83 -1.44 21.33 13.65
N ASN A 84 -1.69 21.89 12.48
CA ASN A 84 -1.61 21.16 11.19
C ASN A 84 -0.45 21.67 10.31
N SER A 85 0.50 22.45 10.86
CA SER A 85 1.58 23.02 10.04
C SER A 85 2.52 21.94 9.47
N ALA A 86 2.77 20.89 10.25
CA ALA A 86 3.59 19.74 9.82
C ALA A 86 2.91 18.99 8.67
N ASP A 87 1.61 18.71 8.81
CA ASP A 87 0.81 17.99 7.83
C ASP A 87 0.75 18.75 6.50
N ILE A 88 0.47 20.06 6.56
CA ILE A 88 0.44 20.92 5.38
C ILE A 88 1.80 20.95 4.70
N ARG A 89 2.89 21.10 5.46
CA ARG A 89 4.24 21.09 4.90
C ARG A 89 4.58 19.76 4.24
N LEU A 90 4.25 18.64 4.87
CA LEU A 90 4.42 17.30 4.30
C LEU A 90 3.66 17.17 2.98
N VAL A 91 2.39 17.58 2.95
CA VAL A 91 1.55 17.54 1.74
C VAL A 91 2.17 18.36 0.61
N VAL A 92 2.61 19.60 0.89
CA VAL A 92 3.23 20.46 -0.11
C VAL A 92 4.52 19.84 -0.66
N ASP A 93 5.42 19.38 0.21
CA ASP A 93 6.68 18.77 -0.22
C ASP A 93 6.47 17.47 -1.01
N ALA A 94 5.46 16.67 -0.64
CA ALA A 94 5.12 15.44 -1.37
C ALA A 94 4.57 15.74 -2.77
N LEU A 95 3.68 16.72 -2.90
CA LEU A 95 3.14 17.15 -4.20
C LEU A 95 4.20 17.81 -5.07
N ASP A 96 5.04 18.67 -4.51
CA ASP A 96 6.16 19.26 -5.25
C ASP A 96 7.07 18.16 -5.82
N LEU A 97 7.44 17.18 -4.99
CA LEU A 97 8.26 16.05 -5.46
C LEU A 97 7.54 15.23 -6.53
N CYS A 98 6.24 15.02 -6.40
CA CYS A 98 5.43 14.28 -7.36
C CYS A 98 5.50 14.89 -8.77
N TYR A 99 5.44 16.22 -8.84
CA TYR A 99 5.46 16.96 -10.12
C TYR A 99 6.86 17.23 -10.64
N THR A 100 7.86 17.38 -9.76
CA THR A 100 9.23 17.76 -10.16
C THR A 100 10.14 16.57 -10.41
N LYS A 101 9.89 15.40 -9.81
CA LYS A 101 10.74 14.20 -9.86
C LYS A 101 10.02 13.01 -10.49
N SER A 102 10.00 12.97 -11.82
CA SER A 102 9.31 11.92 -12.58
C SER A 102 9.81 10.49 -12.30
N HIS A 103 11.10 10.34 -11.94
CA HIS A 103 11.72 9.06 -11.62
C HIS A 103 11.24 8.46 -10.28
N VAL A 104 10.63 9.27 -9.41
CA VAL A 104 9.97 8.77 -8.19
C VAL A 104 8.58 8.29 -8.56
N ASN A 105 8.37 6.98 -8.46
CA ASN A 105 7.11 6.33 -8.83
C ASN A 105 6.32 5.82 -7.64
N THR A 106 6.92 5.77 -6.45
CA THR A 106 6.30 5.26 -5.23
C THR A 106 6.48 6.25 -4.09
N PHE A 107 5.39 6.57 -3.41
CA PHE A 107 5.35 7.47 -2.26
C PHE A 107 4.99 6.66 -1.02
N VAL A 108 5.75 6.84 0.04
CA VAL A 108 5.50 6.19 1.33
C VAL A 108 5.09 7.24 2.34
N ILE A 109 3.87 7.14 2.83
CA ILE A 109 3.32 8.04 3.87
C ILE A 109 3.35 7.29 5.19
N ILE A 110 4.16 7.78 6.12
CA ILE A 110 4.32 7.18 7.45
C ILE A 110 3.49 8.03 8.42
N SER A 111 2.21 7.71 8.56
CA SER A 111 1.23 8.32 9.47
C SER A 111 -0.03 7.46 9.55
N GLY A 112 -0.82 7.64 10.59
CA GLY A 112 -2.15 7.04 10.74
C GLY A 112 -3.30 8.01 10.46
N ASP A 113 -3.00 9.29 10.15
CA ASP A 113 -4.01 10.33 10.07
C ASP A 113 -4.80 10.31 8.76
N SER A 114 -6.13 10.36 8.88
CA SER A 114 -7.06 10.46 7.75
C SER A 114 -6.86 11.71 6.90
N ASP A 115 -6.30 12.77 7.47
CA ASP A 115 -6.10 14.06 6.79
C ASP A 115 -5.12 13.94 5.60
N PHE A 116 -4.34 12.87 5.54
CA PHE A 116 -3.51 12.54 4.38
C PHE A 116 -4.25 11.80 3.25
N SER A 117 -5.50 11.36 3.45
CA SER A 117 -6.27 10.66 2.40
C SER A 117 -6.41 11.47 1.10
N PRO A 118 -6.62 12.82 1.13
CA PRO A 118 -6.63 13.62 -0.08
C PRO A 118 -5.28 13.66 -0.81
N LEU A 119 -4.16 13.67 -0.06
CA LEU A 119 -2.81 13.57 -0.64
C LEU A 119 -2.63 12.23 -1.37
N VAL A 120 -3.00 11.13 -0.72
CA VAL A 120 -2.92 9.78 -1.31
C VAL A 120 -3.71 9.72 -2.63
N SER A 121 -4.96 10.22 -2.62
CA SER A 121 -5.79 10.30 -3.82
C SER A 121 -5.10 11.10 -4.93
N LYS A 122 -4.53 12.26 -4.60
CA LYS A 122 -3.85 13.12 -5.58
C LYS A 122 -2.57 12.49 -6.15
N LEU A 123 -1.80 11.77 -5.35
CA LEU A 123 -0.64 11.01 -5.82
C LEU A 123 -1.06 9.90 -6.79
N ARG A 124 -2.13 9.17 -6.49
CA ARG A 124 -2.66 8.11 -7.34
C ARG A 124 -3.24 8.64 -8.66
N GLU A 125 -3.90 9.81 -8.65
CA GLU A 125 -4.31 10.52 -9.88
C GLU A 125 -3.11 10.81 -10.80
N ASN A 126 -1.92 11.01 -10.24
CA ASN A 126 -0.67 11.20 -10.97
C ASN A 126 0.07 9.88 -11.25
N ALA A 127 -0.64 8.76 -11.25
CA ALA A 127 -0.10 7.44 -11.52
C ALA A 127 1.07 7.04 -10.60
N LYS A 128 1.12 7.59 -9.37
CA LYS A 128 2.07 7.18 -8.34
C LYS A 128 1.47 6.09 -7.48
N GLN A 129 2.30 5.10 -7.13
CA GLN A 129 1.93 4.09 -6.15
C GLN A 129 2.10 4.66 -4.73
N VAL A 130 1.16 4.39 -3.84
CA VAL A 130 1.21 4.88 -2.46
C VAL A 130 1.20 3.73 -1.47
N ILE A 131 2.22 3.70 -0.61
CA ILE A 131 2.34 2.76 0.50
C ILE A 131 2.11 3.55 1.79
N GLY A 132 1.09 3.17 2.57
CA GLY A 132 0.89 3.69 3.91
C GLY A 132 1.67 2.88 4.94
N VAL A 133 2.14 3.54 5.99
CA VAL A 133 2.75 2.89 7.15
C VAL A 133 2.21 3.56 8.40
N GLY A 134 1.67 2.79 9.33
CA GLY A 134 1.09 3.35 10.56
C GLY A 134 0.99 2.33 11.68
N VAL A 135 0.59 2.79 12.86
CA VAL A 135 0.33 1.94 14.03
C VAL A 135 -1.13 1.52 14.03
N LYS A 136 -1.41 0.25 14.24
CA LYS A 136 -2.74 -0.33 14.04
C LYS A 136 -3.85 0.36 14.81
N GLN A 137 -3.59 0.76 16.06
CA GLN A 137 -4.60 1.38 16.93
C GLN A 137 -4.86 2.87 16.62
N SER A 138 -3.91 3.56 15.96
CA SER A 138 -3.98 4.99 15.67
C SER A 138 -4.15 5.29 14.18
N THR A 139 -4.39 4.27 13.35
CA THR A 139 -4.55 4.45 11.91
C THR A 139 -6.02 4.43 11.51
N SER A 140 -6.40 5.40 10.69
CA SER A 140 -7.74 5.51 10.12
C SER A 140 -7.96 4.49 9.00
N ASP A 141 -9.11 3.81 9.02
CA ASP A 141 -9.55 2.91 7.94
C ASP A 141 -9.65 3.64 6.59
N LEU A 142 -9.99 4.94 6.61
CA LEU A 142 -10.06 5.76 5.41
C LEU A 142 -8.69 5.89 4.74
N LEU A 143 -7.63 6.15 5.51
CA LEU A 143 -6.27 6.22 4.98
C LEU A 143 -5.84 4.86 4.41
N ILE A 144 -6.09 3.78 5.14
CA ILE A 144 -5.77 2.42 4.70
C ILE A 144 -6.42 2.12 3.34
N ALA A 145 -7.73 2.37 3.23
CA ALA A 145 -8.50 2.07 2.02
C ALA A 145 -8.05 2.86 0.78
N ASN A 146 -7.47 4.05 0.97
CA ASN A 146 -6.98 4.88 -0.12
C ASN A 146 -5.59 4.46 -0.63
N CYS A 147 -4.77 3.78 0.18
CA CYS A 147 -3.44 3.32 -0.21
C CYS A 147 -3.49 2.13 -1.17
N ASP A 148 -2.44 1.92 -1.95
CA ASP A 148 -2.25 0.70 -2.76
C ASP A 148 -1.75 -0.47 -1.90
N GLU A 149 -1.00 -0.16 -0.85
CA GLU A 149 -0.56 -1.10 0.18
C GLU A 149 -0.48 -0.38 1.52
N PHE A 150 -0.81 -1.08 2.61
CA PHE A 150 -0.64 -0.56 3.96
C PHE A 150 0.18 -1.54 4.82
N ILE A 151 1.16 -1.01 5.56
CA ILE A 151 2.07 -1.78 6.41
C ILE A 151 1.87 -1.34 7.86
N PHE A 152 1.44 -2.25 8.72
CA PHE A 152 1.35 -1.95 10.15
C PHE A 152 2.71 -2.11 10.84
N TYR A 153 3.11 -1.08 11.58
CA TYR A 153 4.31 -1.09 12.42
C TYR A 153 4.31 -2.26 13.42
N ASP A 154 3.15 -2.56 13.97
CA ASP A 154 2.90 -3.70 14.88
C ASP A 154 3.35 -5.03 14.29
N ASP A 155 3.12 -5.24 13.01
CA ASP A 155 3.49 -6.47 12.32
C ASP A 155 5.02 -6.56 12.15
N LEU A 156 5.67 -5.43 11.83
CA LEU A 156 7.11 -5.35 11.68
C LEU A 156 7.84 -5.64 12.99
N VAL A 157 7.40 -5.03 14.09
CA VAL A 157 7.97 -5.27 15.43
C VAL A 157 7.80 -6.74 15.82
N ARG A 158 6.62 -7.32 15.58
CA ARG A 158 6.34 -8.72 15.88
C ARG A 158 7.23 -9.67 15.05
N GLU A 159 7.46 -9.39 13.78
CA GLU A 159 8.35 -10.16 12.91
C GLU A 159 9.80 -10.07 13.38
N HIS A 160 10.26 -8.88 13.74
CA HIS A 160 11.60 -8.63 14.25
C HIS A 160 11.89 -9.41 15.56
N HIS A 161 10.97 -9.38 16.51
CA HIS A 161 11.07 -10.16 17.75
C HIS A 161 11.09 -11.68 17.52
N ARG A 162 10.34 -12.18 16.53
CA ARG A 162 10.39 -13.61 16.16
C ARG A 162 11.69 -14.01 15.51
N GLY A 163 12.31 -13.10 14.73
CA GLY A 163 13.61 -13.31 14.09
C GLY A 163 14.76 -13.34 15.11
N GLY A 164 14.74 -12.45 16.11
CA GLY A 164 15.72 -12.40 17.21
C GLY A 164 15.67 -13.63 18.09
N ALA A 165 14.48 -14.03 18.54
CA ALA A 165 14.30 -15.20 19.41
C ALA A 165 14.79 -16.54 18.79
N LYS A 166 14.92 -16.63 17.47
CA LYS A 166 15.50 -17.80 16.80
C LYS A 166 17.02 -17.80 16.77
N ARG A 167 17.68 -16.64 16.90
CA ARG A 167 19.15 -16.54 16.95
C ARG A 167 19.70 -16.78 18.35
N ASP A 168 18.96 -16.42 19.41
CA ASP A 168 19.37 -16.53 20.80
C ASP A 168 19.02 -17.87 21.46
N SER A 169 18.32 -18.79 20.75
CA SER A 169 17.91 -20.08 21.29
C SER A 169 19.03 -21.12 21.44
N HIS A 170 20.30 -20.72 21.33
CA HIS A 170 21.45 -21.58 21.65
C HIS A 170 21.92 -21.47 23.12
N GLU A 171 21.36 -20.56 23.92
CA GLU A 171 21.55 -20.53 25.38
C GLU A 171 20.20 -20.69 26.07
N ALA A 172 19.95 -21.90 26.52
CA ALA A 172 18.72 -22.30 27.19
C ALA A 172 18.66 -21.70 28.59
N SER A 173 17.92 -20.61 28.75
CA SER A 173 17.28 -20.27 30.02
C SER A 173 15.88 -20.87 30.06
N PRO A 174 15.45 -21.51 31.19
CA PRO A 174 14.11 -22.11 31.27
C PRO A 174 13.06 -21.00 31.17
N ALA A 175 12.30 -21.01 30.08
CA ALA A 175 11.20 -20.12 29.85
C ALA A 175 10.15 -20.26 30.98
N PRO A 176 9.56 -19.15 31.48
CA PRO A 176 8.47 -19.22 32.44
C PRO A 176 7.35 -20.08 31.86
N ARG A 177 6.82 -21.02 32.68
CA ARG A 177 5.71 -21.90 32.32
C ARG A 177 4.50 -21.02 31.95
N ARG A 178 4.26 -20.83 30.67
CA ARG A 178 3.03 -20.19 30.17
C ARG A 178 1.86 -21.06 30.55
N HIS A 179 0.78 -20.48 31.03
CA HIS A 179 -0.44 -21.21 31.34
C HIS A 179 -0.99 -21.86 30.08
N ALA A 180 -1.40 -23.10 30.17
CA ALA A 180 -1.96 -23.87 29.04
C ALA A 180 -3.19 -23.18 28.39
N ASP A 181 -3.90 -22.37 29.17
CA ASP A 181 -5.04 -21.57 28.70
C ASP A 181 -4.64 -20.42 27.78
N ASP A 182 -3.47 -19.78 28.01
CA ASP A 182 -2.98 -18.72 27.13
C ASP A 182 -2.52 -19.27 25.78
N ASP A 183 -1.91 -20.46 25.77
CA ASP A 183 -1.50 -21.13 24.53
C ASP A 183 -2.72 -21.59 23.72
N ARG A 184 -3.79 -22.02 24.41
CA ARG A 184 -5.05 -22.39 23.76
C ARG A 184 -5.72 -21.19 23.11
N ARG A 185 -5.87 -20.07 23.82
CA ARG A 185 -6.45 -18.83 23.29
C ARG A 185 -5.67 -18.32 22.07
N ARG A 186 -4.35 -18.35 22.14
CA ARG A 186 -3.50 -17.94 21.01
C ARG A 186 -3.69 -18.83 19.78
N ARG A 187 -3.90 -20.12 19.96
CA ARG A 187 -4.19 -21.05 18.85
C ARG A 187 -5.55 -20.77 18.24
N GLU A 188 -6.57 -20.56 19.06
CA GLU A 188 -7.93 -20.24 18.63
C GLU A 188 -7.95 -18.89 17.87
N GLU A 189 -7.27 -17.87 18.35
CA GLU A 189 -7.12 -16.59 17.65
C GLU A 189 -6.40 -16.73 16.31
N LEU A 190 -5.33 -17.52 16.26
CA LEU A 190 -4.60 -17.76 15.03
C LEU A 190 -5.46 -18.48 13.99
N GLU A 191 -6.22 -19.48 14.43
CA GLU A 191 -7.13 -20.24 13.57
C GLU A 191 -8.25 -19.35 13.02
N THR A 192 -8.81 -18.47 13.87
CA THR A 192 -9.80 -17.47 13.46
C THR A 192 -9.24 -16.53 12.39
N ARG A 193 -8.01 -16.02 12.59
CA ARG A 193 -7.33 -15.17 11.58
C ARG A 193 -7.08 -15.92 10.28
N ARG A 194 -6.65 -17.18 10.34
CA ARG A 194 -6.45 -18.01 9.14
C ARG A 194 -7.73 -18.19 8.35
N SER A 195 -8.83 -18.48 9.05
CA SER A 195 -10.14 -18.60 8.41
C SER A 195 -10.56 -17.31 7.74
N GLN A 196 -10.37 -16.16 8.38
CA GLN A 196 -10.64 -14.86 7.77
C GLN A 196 -9.83 -14.61 6.49
N ALA A 197 -8.54 -14.97 6.47
CA ALA A 197 -7.72 -14.82 5.27
C ALA A 197 -8.20 -15.71 4.12
N ILE A 198 -8.59 -16.93 4.43
CA ILE A 198 -9.14 -17.87 3.44
C ILE A 198 -10.47 -17.35 2.90
N ASP A 199 -11.36 -16.85 3.77
CA ASP A 199 -12.64 -16.27 3.36
C ASP A 199 -12.46 -15.08 2.41
N ILE A 200 -11.49 -14.19 2.71
CA ILE A 200 -11.11 -13.07 1.83
C ILE A 200 -10.63 -13.58 0.46
N ALA A 201 -9.82 -14.62 0.45
CA ALA A 201 -9.31 -15.21 -0.79
C ALA A 201 -10.43 -15.85 -1.63
N VAL A 202 -11.33 -16.61 -1.00
CA VAL A 202 -12.47 -17.25 -1.65
C VAL A 202 -13.44 -16.22 -2.22
N GLN A 203 -13.84 -15.22 -1.43
CA GLN A 203 -14.73 -14.15 -1.88
C GLN A 203 -14.12 -13.34 -3.04
N THR A 204 -12.82 -13.11 -3.01
CA THR A 204 -12.14 -12.38 -4.09
C THR A 204 -12.01 -13.25 -5.34
N PHE A 205 -11.77 -14.55 -5.18
CA PHE A 205 -11.76 -15.53 -6.26
C PHE A 205 -13.13 -15.60 -6.93
N ASP A 206 -14.22 -15.75 -6.17
CA ASP A 206 -15.59 -15.81 -6.69
C ASP A 206 -15.96 -14.53 -7.44
N ALA A 207 -15.58 -13.35 -6.94
CA ALA A 207 -15.78 -12.08 -7.63
C ALA A 207 -15.03 -12.03 -8.97
N LEU A 208 -13.77 -12.48 -9.02
CA LEU A 208 -12.98 -12.50 -10.24
C LEU A 208 -13.51 -13.48 -11.29
N VAL A 209 -14.00 -14.64 -10.86
CA VAL A 209 -14.65 -15.63 -11.75
C VAL A 209 -15.95 -15.07 -12.32
N SER A 210 -16.75 -14.41 -11.48
CA SER A 210 -18.02 -13.79 -11.90
C SER A 210 -17.81 -12.70 -12.96
N GLU A 211 -16.76 -11.89 -12.82
CA GLU A 211 -16.44 -10.82 -13.80
C GLU A 211 -15.88 -11.35 -15.11
N ARG A 212 -15.07 -12.41 -15.07
CA ARG A 212 -14.38 -12.91 -16.26
C ARG A 212 -15.21 -13.86 -17.11
N GLY A 213 -16.27 -14.44 -16.56
CA GLY A 213 -17.19 -15.34 -17.28
C GLY A 213 -16.55 -16.59 -17.88
N ASP A 214 -15.29 -16.87 -17.56
CA ASP A 214 -14.45 -17.87 -18.23
C ASP A 214 -14.04 -19.00 -17.28
N SER A 215 -13.40 -20.00 -17.80
CA SER A 215 -12.96 -21.31 -17.30
C SER A 215 -12.73 -21.51 -15.80
N GLY A 216 -12.99 -20.53 -14.95
CA GLY A 216 -12.83 -20.63 -13.49
C GLY A 216 -11.39 -20.76 -13.01
N LYS A 217 -10.40 -20.64 -13.90
CA LYS A 217 -8.97 -20.75 -13.58
C LYS A 217 -8.35 -19.36 -13.43
N ILE A 218 -7.82 -19.04 -12.26
CA ILE A 218 -7.20 -17.74 -11.94
C ILE A 218 -5.77 -17.96 -11.44
N TRP A 219 -4.81 -17.19 -11.96
CA TRP A 219 -3.44 -17.22 -11.48
C TRP A 219 -3.34 -16.71 -10.04
N ALA A 220 -2.56 -17.39 -9.22
CA ALA A 220 -2.38 -17.01 -7.81
C ALA A 220 -1.83 -15.58 -7.64
N SER A 221 -1.01 -15.10 -8.58
CA SER A 221 -0.53 -13.71 -8.60
C SER A 221 -1.67 -12.72 -8.81
N VAL A 222 -2.57 -12.99 -9.76
CA VAL A 222 -3.74 -12.14 -10.05
C VAL A 222 -4.70 -12.11 -8.86
N LEU A 223 -4.95 -13.25 -8.22
CA LEU A 223 -5.76 -13.32 -7.02
C LEU A 223 -5.12 -12.51 -5.87
N LYS A 224 -3.82 -12.64 -5.65
CA LYS A 224 -3.10 -11.87 -4.64
C LYS A 224 -3.18 -10.36 -4.88
N GLU A 225 -3.00 -9.92 -6.12
CA GLU A 225 -3.14 -8.50 -6.48
C GLU A 225 -4.56 -7.99 -6.27
N ALA A 226 -5.57 -8.76 -6.64
CA ALA A 226 -6.97 -8.40 -6.43
C ALA A 226 -7.31 -8.29 -4.93
N ILE A 227 -6.78 -9.21 -4.11
CA ILE A 227 -6.93 -9.12 -2.65
C ILE A 227 -6.30 -7.83 -2.13
N LYS A 228 -5.08 -7.49 -2.54
CA LYS A 228 -4.42 -6.25 -2.11
C LYS A 228 -5.15 -4.98 -2.55
N ARG A 229 -5.75 -4.96 -3.76
CA ARG A 229 -6.57 -3.83 -4.20
C ARG A 229 -7.83 -3.65 -3.36
N ARG A 230 -8.43 -4.75 -2.87
CA ARG A 230 -9.63 -4.72 -2.01
C ARG A 230 -9.29 -4.48 -0.54
N LYS A 231 -8.15 -4.98 -0.10
CA LYS A 231 -7.63 -4.89 1.27
C LYS A 231 -6.13 -4.57 1.24
N PRO A 232 -5.76 -3.28 1.20
CA PRO A 232 -4.37 -2.84 1.15
C PRO A 232 -3.52 -3.30 2.33
N ASP A 233 -4.15 -3.52 3.49
CA ASP A 233 -3.56 -4.02 4.73
C ASP A 233 -3.38 -5.55 4.79
N PHE A 234 -3.74 -6.27 3.73
CA PHE A 234 -3.61 -7.73 3.71
C PHE A 234 -2.14 -8.16 3.78
N SER A 235 -1.78 -8.84 4.86
CA SER A 235 -0.44 -9.40 5.11
C SER A 235 -0.54 -10.87 5.49
N GLU A 236 0.07 -11.76 4.73
CA GLU A 236 0.09 -13.19 4.99
C GLU A 236 0.63 -13.53 6.39
N SER A 237 1.66 -12.81 6.82
CA SER A 237 2.29 -13.02 8.14
C SER A 237 1.38 -12.63 9.31
N TYR A 238 0.53 -11.62 9.15
CA TYR A 238 -0.49 -11.26 10.14
C TYR A 238 -1.47 -12.40 10.36
N TYR A 239 -1.91 -13.03 9.28
CA TYR A 239 -2.82 -14.18 9.30
C TYR A 239 -2.13 -15.51 9.63
N GLY A 240 -0.81 -15.51 9.87
CA GLY A 240 -0.05 -16.69 10.27
C GLY A 240 0.40 -17.59 9.13
N PHE A 241 0.42 -17.08 7.90
CA PHE A 241 0.97 -17.76 6.74
C PHE A 241 2.38 -17.27 6.42
N ARG A 242 3.27 -18.16 5.98
CA ARG A 242 4.63 -17.81 5.57
C ARG A 242 4.67 -17.19 4.17
N ALA A 243 3.76 -17.64 3.31
CA ALA A 243 3.62 -17.20 1.93
C ALA A 243 2.18 -17.37 1.46
N PHE A 244 1.79 -16.66 0.41
CA PHE A 244 0.46 -16.77 -0.19
C PHE A 244 0.12 -18.20 -0.66
N GLY A 245 1.12 -18.95 -1.15
CA GLY A 245 0.96 -20.35 -1.51
C GLY A 245 0.46 -21.22 -0.35
N ASN A 246 0.99 -21.01 0.87
CA ASN A 246 0.55 -21.78 2.05
C ASN A 246 -0.91 -21.48 2.44
N LEU A 247 -1.38 -20.25 2.18
CA LEU A 247 -2.80 -19.89 2.35
C LEU A 247 -3.67 -20.67 1.36
N LEU A 248 -3.24 -20.76 0.10
CA LEU A 248 -3.98 -21.49 -0.93
C LEU A 248 -3.97 -22.99 -0.68
N GLU A 249 -2.85 -23.57 -0.22
CA GLU A 249 -2.75 -24.96 0.19
C GLU A 249 -3.70 -25.29 1.35
N GLU A 250 -3.82 -24.38 2.33
CA GLU A 250 -4.77 -24.56 3.44
C GLU A 250 -6.22 -24.38 2.97
N ALA A 251 -6.51 -23.45 2.04
CA ALA A 251 -7.83 -23.32 1.43
C ALA A 251 -8.23 -24.59 0.66
N GLN A 252 -7.28 -25.24 -0.01
CA GLN A 252 -7.46 -26.55 -0.65
C GLN A 252 -7.73 -27.65 0.37
N ALA A 253 -6.96 -27.71 1.44
CA ALA A 253 -7.15 -28.70 2.50
C ALA A 253 -8.54 -28.60 3.15
N ARG A 254 -9.13 -27.40 3.15
CA ARG A 254 -10.51 -27.14 3.63
C ARG A 254 -11.58 -27.39 2.55
N GLY A 255 -11.18 -27.75 1.32
CA GLY A 255 -12.09 -28.03 0.21
C GLY A 255 -12.80 -26.78 -0.37
N LEU A 256 -12.27 -25.58 -0.14
CA LEU A 256 -12.87 -24.32 -0.58
C LEU A 256 -12.39 -23.90 -1.98
N LEU A 257 -11.12 -24.16 -2.27
CA LEU A 257 -10.48 -23.88 -3.55
C LEU A 257 -9.59 -25.07 -3.93
N GLU A 258 -9.41 -25.29 -5.21
CA GLU A 258 -8.39 -26.20 -5.69
C GLU A 258 -7.16 -25.41 -6.17
N PHE A 259 -5.98 -25.87 -5.83
CA PHE A 259 -4.71 -25.24 -6.11
C PHE A 259 -3.87 -26.14 -7.02
N GLY A 260 -3.53 -25.64 -8.18
CA GLY A 260 -2.68 -26.31 -9.17
C GLY A 260 -1.39 -25.53 -9.39
N ARG A 261 -0.36 -26.28 -9.81
CA ARG A 261 0.92 -25.68 -10.20
C ARG A 261 1.24 -26.13 -11.61
N ASP A 262 1.56 -25.19 -12.47
CA ASP A 262 2.03 -25.43 -13.83
C ASP A 262 3.52 -25.12 -13.89
N ASP A 263 4.34 -26.04 -14.39
CA ASP A 263 5.80 -25.91 -14.42
C ASP A 263 6.31 -24.71 -15.21
N LYS A 264 5.52 -24.21 -16.18
CA LYS A 264 5.89 -23.08 -17.06
C LYS A 264 5.25 -21.76 -16.66
N SER A 265 4.05 -21.79 -16.08
CA SER A 265 3.21 -20.58 -15.91
C SER A 265 2.93 -20.22 -14.45
N GLY A 266 3.38 -21.04 -13.50
CA GLY A 266 3.24 -20.77 -12.07
C GLY A 266 1.99 -21.39 -11.42
N ALA A 267 1.61 -20.86 -10.26
CA ALA A 267 0.51 -21.38 -9.47
C ALA A 267 -0.83 -20.79 -9.92
N TYR A 268 -1.87 -21.60 -9.95
CA TYR A 268 -3.23 -21.19 -10.28
C TYR A 268 -4.26 -21.80 -9.32
N VAL A 269 -5.41 -21.20 -9.24
CA VAL A 269 -6.52 -21.59 -8.39
C VAL A 269 -7.78 -21.75 -9.24
N PHE A 270 -8.60 -22.73 -8.90
CA PHE A 270 -9.89 -22.97 -9.53
C PHE A 270 -10.90 -23.42 -8.47
N ARG A 271 -12.19 -23.45 -8.83
CA ARG A 271 -13.23 -23.83 -7.88
C ARG A 271 -13.11 -25.30 -7.54
N ALA A 272 -13.19 -25.64 -6.25
CA ALA A 272 -13.29 -27.03 -5.85
C ALA A 272 -14.55 -27.64 -6.48
N SER A 273 -14.37 -28.58 -7.38
CA SER A 273 -15.46 -29.38 -7.91
C SER A 273 -16.02 -30.17 -6.73
N ILE A 274 -17.25 -29.91 -6.34
CA ILE A 274 -17.96 -30.80 -5.41
C ILE A 274 -17.89 -32.18 -6.07
N PRO A 275 -17.28 -33.18 -5.47
CA PRO A 275 -17.34 -34.51 -6.03
C PRO A 275 -18.81 -34.91 -6.05
N THR A 276 -19.42 -34.83 -7.23
CA THR A 276 -20.66 -35.53 -7.48
C THR A 276 -20.30 -36.99 -7.30
N ALA A 277 -20.68 -37.56 -6.16
CA ALA A 277 -20.54 -38.98 -5.93
C ALA A 277 -21.10 -39.69 -7.15
N PRO A 278 -20.37 -40.64 -7.76
CA PRO A 278 -20.93 -41.43 -8.83
C PRO A 278 -22.14 -42.16 -8.22
N LEU A 279 -23.31 -41.82 -8.71
CA LEU A 279 -24.49 -42.61 -8.49
C LEU A 279 -24.20 -43.97 -9.12
N ASP A 280 -23.85 -44.91 -8.27
CA ASP A 280 -23.73 -46.32 -8.57
C ASP A 280 -25.11 -46.83 -9.01
N LEU A 281 -25.38 -46.70 -10.31
CA LEU A 281 -26.48 -47.36 -10.99
C LEU A 281 -26.02 -48.78 -11.37
N SER A 282 -25.80 -49.60 -10.36
CA SER A 282 -25.87 -51.05 -10.51
C SER A 282 -27.34 -51.45 -10.47
N SER A 283 -27.97 -51.46 -11.63
CA SER A 283 -29.22 -52.17 -11.89
C SER A 283 -28.88 -53.54 -12.48
N PRO A 284 -29.50 -54.58 -11.97
CA PRO A 284 -29.28 -55.94 -12.51
C PRO A 284 -30.06 -56.10 -13.83
N ALA A 285 -29.42 -56.78 -14.74
CA ALA A 285 -30.01 -57.24 -15.97
C ALA A 285 -31.19 -58.22 -15.72
N PRO A 286 -32.22 -58.21 -16.55
CA PRO A 286 -32.98 -59.44 -16.85
C PRO A 286 -32.80 -59.90 -18.26
N GLU A 287 -32.81 -61.23 -18.33
CA GLU A 287 -32.65 -62.16 -19.40
C GLU A 287 -33.45 -61.93 -20.66
N GLN A 288 -32.93 -62.52 -21.69
CA GLN A 288 -33.42 -62.71 -23.02
C GLN A 288 -34.82 -63.40 -23.10
N VAL A 289 -35.69 -62.94 -23.98
CA VAL A 289 -36.54 -63.79 -24.75
C VAL A 289 -36.68 -63.23 -26.18
N ALA A 290 -36.38 -64.10 -27.10
CA ALA A 290 -36.47 -63.89 -28.55
C ALA A 290 -37.91 -63.93 -29.06
N SER A 291 -38.24 -63.17 -30.08
CA SER A 291 -39.05 -63.59 -31.24
C SER A 291 -39.27 -62.43 -32.23
N SER A 292 -38.65 -62.54 -33.33
CA SER A 292 -39.11 -62.68 -34.77
C SER A 292 -40.11 -61.63 -35.34
N GLN A 293 -39.67 -61.08 -36.49
CA GLN A 293 -40.41 -60.72 -37.73
C GLN A 293 -41.24 -59.43 -37.64
N THR A 294 -41.21 -58.51 -38.59
CA THR A 294 -41.11 -58.59 -40.06
C THR A 294 -40.80 -57.16 -40.60
N ALA A 295 -40.15 -57.13 -41.75
CA ALA A 295 -39.81 -55.95 -42.57
C ALA A 295 -41.02 -55.08 -42.93
N GLU A 296 -40.81 -53.78 -43.12
CA GLU A 296 -41.17 -53.09 -44.33
C GLU A 296 -40.36 -51.78 -44.49
N THR A 297 -39.83 -51.67 -45.67
CA THR A 297 -39.07 -50.64 -46.32
C THR A 297 -39.90 -49.47 -46.67
N ILE A 298 -39.57 -48.20 -46.33
CA ILE A 298 -39.90 -47.07 -47.22
C ILE A 298 -38.74 -46.03 -47.14
N THR A 299 -38.29 -45.74 -48.27
CA THR A 299 -37.25 -44.95 -48.87
C THR A 299 -37.20 -43.49 -48.42
N ALA A 300 -35.94 -42.96 -48.38
CA ALA A 300 -35.58 -41.57 -48.31
C ALA A 300 -36.11 -40.67 -49.41
N PRO A 301 -35.98 -39.34 -49.39
CA PRO A 301 -34.73 -38.76 -49.89
C PRO A 301 -34.17 -37.53 -49.17
N ALA A 302 -32.90 -37.32 -49.41
CA ALA A 302 -32.05 -36.24 -48.93
C ALA A 302 -32.35 -34.91 -49.66
N PRO A 303 -32.04 -33.76 -49.02
CA PRO A 303 -32.04 -32.45 -49.68
C PRO A 303 -30.66 -32.10 -50.25
N PRO A 304 -30.66 -31.29 -51.37
CA PRO A 304 -29.44 -30.96 -52.11
C PRO A 304 -28.69 -29.74 -51.53
N PRO A 305 -27.42 -29.54 -51.96
CA PRO A 305 -26.55 -28.49 -51.46
C PRO A 305 -26.76 -27.12 -52.12
N PRO A 306 -26.36 -26.01 -51.51
CA PRO A 306 -26.54 -24.68 -52.09
C PRO A 306 -25.48 -24.33 -53.13
N GLN A 307 -25.91 -23.77 -54.22
CA GLN A 307 -25.10 -23.27 -55.33
C GLN A 307 -24.52 -21.90 -55.06
N GLU A 308 -23.24 -21.73 -55.38
CA GLU A 308 -22.56 -20.46 -55.62
C GLU A 308 -23.16 -19.73 -56.83
N THR A 309 -23.34 -18.41 -56.66
CA THR A 309 -23.42 -17.50 -57.79
C THR A 309 -22.42 -16.36 -57.65
N ARG A 310 -21.40 -16.53 -58.45
CA ARG A 310 -20.47 -15.49 -58.88
C ARG A 310 -21.21 -14.48 -59.75
N ARG A 311 -21.06 -13.17 -59.49
CA ARG A 311 -21.14 -12.17 -60.56
C ARG A 311 -20.12 -11.06 -60.41
N LYS A 312 -19.30 -10.96 -61.47
CA LYS A 312 -18.34 -9.91 -61.81
C LYS A 312 -19.04 -8.63 -62.27
N GLY A 313 -18.35 -7.49 -62.10
CA GLY A 313 -18.58 -6.24 -62.83
C GLY A 313 -17.87 -5.10 -62.05
N ARG A 314 -16.72 -4.67 -62.31
CA ARG A 314 -15.98 -3.89 -63.31
C ARG A 314 -16.58 -2.49 -63.55
N GLY A 315 -15.78 -1.44 -63.29
CA GLY A 315 -15.93 -0.09 -63.86
C GLY A 315 -15.70 0.99 -62.80
N ALA A 316 -14.53 1.55 -62.62
CA ALA A 316 -13.83 2.63 -63.31
C ALA A 316 -14.28 4.06 -62.92
N ARG A 317 -13.34 4.77 -62.28
CA ARG A 317 -12.92 6.17 -62.47
C ARG A 317 -13.96 7.30 -62.37
N LYS A 318 -13.80 8.28 -61.50
CA LYS A 318 -13.24 9.62 -61.79
C LYS A 318 -13.52 10.62 -60.68
N ALA A 319 -12.45 11.27 -60.24
CA ALA A 319 -12.25 12.72 -60.09
C ALA A 319 -13.18 13.54 -59.17
N ALA A 320 -12.51 14.28 -58.29
CA ALA A 320 -12.99 15.43 -57.55
C ALA A 320 -13.49 16.57 -58.46
N PRO A 321 -14.24 17.53 -57.91
CA PRO A 321 -13.58 18.72 -57.42
C PRO A 321 -14.16 19.35 -56.13
N SER A 322 -13.28 20.16 -55.53
CA SER A 322 -13.45 21.14 -54.48
C SER A 322 -14.63 22.10 -54.69
N VAL A 323 -15.31 22.47 -53.60
CA VAL A 323 -15.78 23.86 -53.39
C VAL A 323 -15.74 24.19 -51.89
N ALA A 324 -15.20 25.34 -51.65
CA ALA A 324 -15.02 26.01 -50.37
C ALA A 324 -16.35 26.47 -49.75
N GLY A 325 -16.37 26.49 -48.43
CA GLY A 325 -17.41 27.15 -47.65
C GLY A 325 -16.87 27.53 -46.30
N LYS A 326 -16.38 28.77 -46.18
CA LYS A 326 -15.99 29.47 -44.95
C LYS A 326 -17.20 29.63 -44.04
N ALA A 327 -17.01 29.35 -42.75
CA ALA A 327 -17.64 30.11 -41.67
C ALA A 327 -16.66 30.11 -40.48
N ALA A 328 -15.97 31.20 -40.36
CA ALA A 328 -15.21 31.58 -39.19
C ALA A 328 -16.19 32.02 -38.10
N VAL A 329 -16.09 31.47 -36.92
CA VAL A 329 -16.65 32.06 -35.71
C VAL A 329 -15.49 32.65 -34.90
N ASP A 330 -15.52 33.95 -34.84
CA ASP A 330 -14.63 34.86 -34.15
C ASP A 330 -14.73 34.59 -32.65
N VAL A 331 -13.57 34.32 -31.99
CA VAL A 331 -13.43 34.33 -30.54
C VAL A 331 -12.48 35.47 -30.23
N PRO A 332 -12.86 36.47 -29.43
CA PRO A 332 -11.99 37.61 -29.18
C PRO A 332 -10.81 37.20 -28.28
N HIS A 333 -9.64 37.43 -28.80
CA HIS A 333 -8.36 37.37 -28.14
C HIS A 333 -8.24 38.52 -27.16
N VAL A 334 -8.36 38.26 -25.85
CA VAL A 334 -8.02 39.21 -24.80
C VAL A 334 -6.52 39.19 -24.58
N ALA A 335 -5.87 40.27 -24.98
CA ALA A 335 -4.46 40.50 -24.69
C ALA A 335 -4.25 40.75 -23.18
N PRO A 336 -3.13 40.32 -22.58
CA PRO A 336 -2.81 40.66 -21.19
C PRO A 336 -2.41 42.15 -21.10
N PRO A 337 -2.77 42.83 -19.96
CA PRO A 337 -2.40 44.24 -19.78
C PRO A 337 -0.91 44.38 -19.58
N ALA A 338 -0.37 45.44 -20.22
CA ALA A 338 1.01 45.88 -20.16
C ALA A 338 1.40 46.22 -18.71
N ALA A 339 2.58 45.80 -18.31
CA ALA A 339 3.19 46.15 -17.04
C ALA A 339 3.55 47.68 -17.06
N GLU A 340 3.00 48.39 -16.06
CA GLU A 340 3.48 49.75 -15.74
C GLU A 340 4.86 49.69 -15.06
N PRO A 341 5.78 50.63 -15.32
CA PRO A 341 7.11 50.66 -14.72
C PRO A 341 7.01 51.08 -13.25
N LEU A 342 7.57 50.24 -12.38
CA LEU A 342 7.79 50.57 -10.98
C LEU A 342 8.78 51.69 -10.86
N SER A 343 8.36 52.85 -10.32
CA SER A 343 9.20 53.98 -9.93
C SER A 343 10.20 53.53 -8.87
N GLU A 344 11.47 53.74 -9.17
CA GLU A 344 12.56 53.66 -8.23
C GLU A 344 12.41 54.66 -7.09
N THR A 345 12.32 54.18 -5.85
CA THR A 345 12.58 54.99 -4.66
C THR A 345 14.04 54.86 -4.26
N PRO A 346 14.74 55.99 -4.03
CA PRO A 346 16.17 55.97 -3.67
C PRO A 346 16.36 55.49 -2.21
N PRO A 347 17.57 54.98 -1.89
CA PRO A 347 17.87 54.50 -0.54
C PRO A 347 18.03 55.67 0.44
N PRO A 348 17.73 55.46 1.71
CA PRO A 348 17.97 56.46 2.75
C PRO A 348 19.48 56.56 3.03
N GLN A 349 19.98 57.81 3.01
CA GLN A 349 21.32 58.18 3.38
C GLN A 349 21.58 57.97 4.86
N ASP A 350 22.72 57.42 5.18
CA ASP A 350 23.43 57.36 6.43
C ASP A 350 23.72 58.82 6.91
N ASP A 351 23.35 59.13 8.12
CA ASP A 351 23.94 60.27 8.83
C ASP A 351 24.04 59.99 10.33
N SER A 352 25.30 60.14 10.78
CA SER A 352 25.73 60.47 12.15
C SER A 352 25.82 59.32 13.19
N ALA A 353 27.02 58.79 13.31
CA ALA A 353 27.71 58.56 14.60
C ALA A 353 28.38 59.87 15.07
N PRO A 354 28.93 60.00 16.31
CA PRO A 354 29.00 59.11 17.47
C PRO A 354 28.75 59.82 18.83
N ALA A 355 28.51 59.08 19.88
CA ALA A 355 28.82 59.53 21.24
C ALA A 355 29.21 58.37 22.16
N ALA A 356 30.47 58.33 22.40
CA ALA A 356 31.09 57.49 23.46
C ALA A 356 30.62 57.87 24.86
N ARG A 357 30.24 56.90 25.68
CA ARG A 357 30.37 57.05 27.13
C ARG A 357 30.90 55.75 27.76
N LYS A 358 31.95 55.93 28.52
CA LYS A 358 32.79 54.98 29.20
C LYS A 358 32.10 54.29 30.43
N PRO A 359 32.77 53.28 31.00
CA PRO A 359 32.12 52.29 31.88
C PRO A 359 32.19 52.73 33.34
N ALA A 360 31.22 52.26 34.14
CA ALA A 360 31.23 52.34 35.59
C ALA A 360 31.55 50.96 36.17
N THR A 361 32.70 50.90 36.78
CA THR A 361 33.24 49.86 37.66
C THR A 361 32.57 49.86 39.04
N ARG A 362 32.71 48.68 39.70
CA ARG A 362 32.51 48.40 41.15
C ARG A 362 31.16 47.79 41.50
N SER A 363 31.08 46.71 42.27
CA SER A 363 31.86 46.36 43.44
C SER A 363 31.74 44.84 43.76
N ARG A 364 32.88 44.21 44.03
CA ARG A 364 33.01 42.98 44.78
C ARG A 364 32.36 43.10 46.13
N ARG A 365 31.57 42.10 46.57
CA ARG A 365 31.43 41.79 47.99
C ARG A 365 31.47 40.28 48.18
N ALA A 366 32.63 39.86 48.65
CA ALA A 366 32.81 38.58 49.25
C ALA A 366 32.12 38.54 50.62
N ARG A 367 31.47 37.46 50.96
CA ARG A 367 31.32 37.05 52.34
C ARG A 367 31.28 35.53 52.48
N GLN A 368 32.07 35.12 53.40
CA GLN A 368 32.57 33.88 53.94
C GLN A 368 31.48 32.91 54.44
N PRO A 369 31.95 31.67 54.76
CA PRO A 369 31.12 30.54 55.10
C PRO A 369 30.81 30.48 56.62
N SER A 370 29.67 29.95 57.00
CA SER A 370 29.39 29.57 58.36
C SER A 370 28.99 28.10 58.48
N ARG A 371 29.90 27.33 59.05
CA ARG A 371 29.83 26.40 60.19
C ARG A 371 28.58 25.53 60.34
N LYS A 372 28.84 24.25 60.35
CA LYS A 372 28.09 23.20 61.07
C LYS A 372 27.92 23.54 62.56
N PRO A 373 26.92 22.94 63.18
CA PRO A 373 27.24 22.20 64.42
C PRO A 373 26.79 20.74 64.34
N GLU A 374 27.69 19.94 64.92
CA GLU A 374 27.51 18.58 65.42
C GLU A 374 26.64 18.57 66.67
N GLY A 375 26.06 17.38 66.97
CA GLY A 375 25.74 16.91 68.33
C GLY A 375 24.20 16.73 68.54
N VAL A 376 23.72 15.63 68.75
CA VAL A 376 23.63 14.51 69.70
C VAL A 376 22.72 13.46 69.07
#